data_a78092b4f48b7378548f0507f36b3474
#
_entry.id   a78092b4f48b7378548f0507f36b3474
#
_cell.length_a   1.000
_cell.length_b   1.000
_cell.length_c   1.000
_cell.angle_alpha   90.00
_cell.angle_beta   90.00
_cell.angle_gamma   90.00
#
_symmetry.space_group_name_H-M   'P 1'
#
loop_
_entity.id
_entity.type
_entity.pdbx_description
1 polymer ?
#
loop_
_entity_poly.entity_id
_entity_poly.type
_entity_poly.pdbx_seq_one_letter_code
_entity_poly.pdbx_strand_id
1 'polypeptide(L)'
;MAELTAQTSELLSVDGLTYAASGKPILQPVSFTLERGELVGVIGASGAGKSTLVKLCAGVLHPAEGQVLVEGQHVAQNRTAVAYVPQEDIIHKGLTVEEALTYGALIRLPEETTKDDVDLAVTRVIAEVELTPQRATIVGSLSGGQLKRVNVAMELLTWRPMIFLDEPTTGLDSALERRTMINLRQMADGGRGVMIVTHSTYSLKYCDAIIVLGNGGKLAYWGTLEGAMKAFGVDRPEAIYEVLEDGNGPPHVDRDPSRGERPSSKAKQEKREDNGGAVPGQKGEAGGGLCGSCGESVGEDAAFCSHCGEPIIGVAAEVAVGDGVVVSRSSSFRQLGAVLGRGVKLLLRDRRNLLIMFGQVPVIAVLITGLFASDVLERVGGEPGSALQLLFLLVSVTIYIGTFGTAREIVKESAIYERETAAGLRASIYLLGKFLIASAIVALQTILMFGIVIALRPIEEPTAVIALCTAILVLTGMVGVALGLLVSAAVSSEEQASSILPLVLIPQLIFAGAIVPVAAMSEPVASLSVLVFAQSAFAGLGEALDMAGRISDDQLFGLATRYGSDFFAQPAGVSIAILGLFLTAFMVATWLVLRVRGK
;
A
#
# COMPACT_ATOMS: atom_id res chain seq x y z
N MET A 1 20.34 25.98 -39.61
CA MET A 1 19.23 26.90 -39.39
C MET A 1 18.23 26.15 -38.51
N ALA A 2 18.11 26.59 -37.32
CA ALA A 2 17.41 25.95 -36.25
C ALA A 2 15.92 26.20 -36.33
N GLU A 3 15.13 25.18 -36.57
CA GLU A 3 13.77 25.12 -36.05
C GLU A 3 13.88 24.71 -34.60
N LEU A 4 13.92 25.69 -33.70
CA LEU A 4 13.54 25.47 -32.30
C LEU A 4 12.05 25.07 -32.34
N THR A 5 11.80 23.78 -32.14
CA THR A 5 10.48 23.24 -31.82
C THR A 5 9.93 24.03 -30.64
N ALA A 6 8.88 24.81 -30.88
CA ALA A 6 8.09 25.43 -29.84
C ALA A 6 7.66 24.32 -28.89
N GLN A 7 8.21 24.30 -27.67
CA GLN A 7 7.72 23.45 -26.60
C GLN A 7 6.24 23.79 -26.43
N THR A 8 5.36 22.88 -26.81
CA THR A 8 3.92 23.02 -26.62
C THR A 8 3.68 23.26 -25.14
N SER A 9 3.02 24.37 -24.81
CA SER A 9 2.67 24.73 -23.42
C SER A 9 1.71 23.72 -22.77
N GLU A 10 1.15 22.84 -23.59
CA GLU A 10 0.17 21.81 -23.19
C GLU A 10 0.84 20.68 -22.40
N LEU A 11 0.44 20.56 -21.12
CA LEU A 11 0.94 19.53 -20.21
C LEU A 11 0.02 18.31 -20.18
N LEU A 12 -1.30 18.53 -20.09
CA LEU A 12 -2.32 17.49 -20.06
C LEU A 12 -3.29 17.70 -21.20
N SER A 13 -3.54 16.64 -21.97
CA SER A 13 -4.58 16.58 -23.00
C SER A 13 -5.54 15.44 -22.71
N VAL A 14 -6.81 15.75 -22.65
CA VAL A 14 -7.91 14.79 -22.46
C VAL A 14 -8.83 14.89 -23.66
N ASP A 15 -9.06 13.77 -24.34
CA ASP A 15 -9.85 13.72 -25.56
C ASP A 15 -10.90 12.62 -25.51
N GLY A 16 -12.18 13.01 -25.59
CA GLY A 16 -13.34 12.12 -25.66
C GLY A 16 -13.47 11.12 -24.51
N LEU A 17 -13.00 11.47 -23.31
CA LEU A 17 -12.89 10.56 -22.19
C LEU A 17 -14.24 10.12 -21.65
N THR A 18 -14.54 8.81 -21.67
CA THR A 18 -15.78 8.22 -21.15
C THR A 18 -15.49 7.15 -20.09
N TYR A 19 -16.46 6.93 -19.21
CA TYR A 19 -16.37 5.86 -18.22
C TYR A 19 -17.75 5.33 -17.81
N ALA A 20 -17.84 4.00 -17.67
CA ALA A 20 -19.02 3.31 -17.15
C ALA A 20 -18.61 2.31 -16.07
N ALA A 21 -19.38 2.21 -14.98
CA ALA A 21 -19.21 1.21 -13.96
C ALA A 21 -20.47 0.33 -13.87
N SER A 22 -20.28 -0.99 -13.89
CA SER A 22 -21.40 -1.96 -13.86
C SER A 22 -22.47 -1.70 -14.91
N GLY A 23 -22.06 -1.24 -16.11
CA GLY A 23 -22.97 -0.92 -17.22
C GLY A 23 -23.69 0.41 -17.10
N LYS A 24 -23.47 1.20 -16.05
CA LYS A 24 -24.04 2.55 -15.90
C LYS A 24 -23.01 3.60 -16.31
N PRO A 25 -23.33 4.53 -17.22
CA PRO A 25 -22.43 5.62 -17.58
C PRO A 25 -22.24 6.55 -16.38
N ILE A 26 -20.99 6.83 -16.03
CA ILE A 26 -20.60 7.76 -14.96
C ILE A 26 -20.03 9.04 -15.55
N LEU A 27 -19.29 8.92 -16.66
CA LEU A 27 -18.71 10.06 -17.37
C LEU A 27 -19.08 9.96 -18.85
N GLN A 28 -19.70 11.03 -19.39
CA GLN A 28 -19.95 11.22 -20.82
C GLN A 28 -18.68 11.78 -21.48
N PRO A 29 -18.58 11.86 -22.82
CA PRO A 29 -17.38 12.33 -23.48
C PRO A 29 -16.93 13.70 -22.95
N VAL A 30 -15.73 13.75 -22.37
CA VAL A 30 -15.11 14.96 -21.81
C VAL A 30 -13.79 15.21 -22.52
N SER A 31 -13.61 16.45 -23.01
CA SER A 31 -12.35 16.89 -23.64
C SER A 31 -11.93 18.24 -23.07
N PHE A 32 -10.66 18.36 -22.67
CA PHE A 32 -10.05 19.60 -22.19
C PHE A 32 -8.52 19.49 -22.21
N THR A 33 -7.85 20.63 -22.05
CA THR A 33 -6.38 20.70 -21.96
C THR A 33 -5.97 21.52 -20.76
N LEU A 34 -4.77 21.23 -20.21
CA LEU A 34 -4.17 21.98 -19.11
C LEU A 34 -2.72 22.31 -19.47
N GLU A 35 -2.32 23.55 -19.25
CA GLU A 35 -0.97 24.03 -19.50
C GLU A 35 -0.06 23.89 -18.27
N ARG A 36 1.27 23.98 -18.49
CA ARG A 36 2.22 24.08 -17.38
C ARG A 36 1.96 25.35 -16.56
N GLY A 37 1.99 25.22 -15.26
CA GLY A 37 1.79 26.34 -14.33
C GLY A 37 0.32 26.65 -14.05
N GLU A 38 -0.62 25.86 -14.54
CA GLU A 38 -2.05 26.06 -14.28
C GLU A 38 -2.52 25.27 -13.05
N LEU A 39 -3.36 25.92 -12.25
CA LEU A 39 -4.17 25.32 -11.19
C LEU A 39 -5.63 25.28 -11.66
N VAL A 40 -6.15 24.06 -11.84
CA VAL A 40 -7.52 23.83 -12.35
C VAL A 40 -8.41 23.22 -11.26
N GLY A 41 -9.57 23.84 -11.04
CA GLY A 41 -10.59 23.33 -10.12
C GLY A 41 -11.63 22.49 -10.84
N VAL A 42 -11.97 21.31 -10.31
CA VAL A 42 -13.08 20.46 -10.80
C VAL A 42 -14.23 20.56 -9.82
N ILE A 43 -15.37 21.06 -10.28
CA ILE A 43 -16.60 21.24 -9.48
C ILE A 43 -17.79 20.55 -10.15
N GLY A 44 -18.87 20.39 -9.39
CA GLY A 44 -20.11 19.77 -9.87
C GLY A 44 -20.89 19.13 -8.72
N ALA A 45 -22.12 18.73 -8.98
CA ALA A 45 -22.98 18.09 -8.00
C ALA A 45 -22.36 16.81 -7.42
N SER A 46 -22.88 16.36 -6.26
CA SER A 46 -22.49 15.06 -5.70
C SER A 46 -22.85 13.94 -6.69
N GLY A 47 -21.93 13.00 -6.92
CA GLY A 47 -22.15 11.94 -7.92
C GLY A 47 -21.97 12.34 -9.39
N ALA A 48 -21.58 13.57 -9.70
CA ALA A 48 -21.34 14.03 -11.08
C ALA A 48 -20.07 13.43 -11.75
N GLY A 49 -19.34 12.53 -11.08
CA GLY A 49 -18.17 11.87 -11.67
C GLY A 49 -16.85 12.61 -11.50
N LYS A 50 -16.75 13.64 -10.61
CA LYS A 50 -15.52 14.43 -10.40
C LYS A 50 -14.30 13.58 -10.03
N SER A 51 -14.41 12.77 -8.97
CA SER A 51 -13.33 11.85 -8.57
C SER A 51 -13.01 10.81 -9.64
N THR A 52 -14.03 10.38 -10.40
CA THR A 52 -13.83 9.46 -11.54
C THR A 52 -13.01 10.14 -12.64
N LEU A 53 -13.32 11.38 -13.00
CA LEU A 53 -12.56 12.15 -13.98
C LEU A 53 -11.09 12.26 -13.56
N VAL A 54 -10.83 12.67 -12.33
CA VAL A 54 -9.46 12.83 -11.81
C VAL A 54 -8.71 11.50 -11.75
N LYS A 55 -9.37 10.41 -11.36
CA LYS A 55 -8.77 9.05 -11.37
C LYS A 55 -8.42 8.56 -12.77
N LEU A 56 -9.26 8.87 -13.77
CA LEU A 56 -8.99 8.57 -15.19
C LEU A 56 -7.80 9.38 -15.69
N CYS A 57 -7.77 10.69 -15.41
CA CYS A 57 -6.67 11.57 -15.80
C CYS A 57 -5.36 11.16 -15.12
N ALA A 58 -5.41 10.65 -13.89
CA ALA A 58 -4.26 10.13 -13.17
C ALA A 58 -3.83 8.71 -13.59
N GLY A 59 -4.56 8.06 -14.50
CA GLY A 59 -4.29 6.68 -14.92
C GLY A 59 -4.59 5.62 -13.85
N VAL A 60 -5.33 5.98 -12.80
CA VAL A 60 -5.78 5.06 -11.74
C VAL A 60 -6.92 4.18 -12.25
N LEU A 61 -7.81 4.76 -13.06
CA LEU A 61 -8.88 4.05 -13.76
C LEU A 61 -8.58 4.01 -15.26
N HIS A 62 -9.10 2.99 -15.94
CA HIS A 62 -9.01 2.87 -17.38
C HIS A 62 -10.29 3.41 -18.03
N PRO A 63 -10.19 4.31 -19.02
CA PRO A 63 -11.36 4.82 -19.73
C PRO A 63 -12.05 3.73 -20.55
N ALA A 64 -13.35 3.87 -20.77
CA ALA A 64 -14.09 3.04 -21.70
C ALA A 64 -13.78 3.45 -23.16
N GLU A 65 -13.71 4.76 -23.41
CA GLU A 65 -13.31 5.36 -24.69
C GLU A 65 -12.54 6.65 -24.41
N GLY A 66 -11.81 7.13 -25.41
CA GLY A 66 -11.00 8.34 -25.32
C GLY A 66 -9.60 8.07 -24.78
N GLN A 67 -8.82 9.13 -24.59
CA GLN A 67 -7.44 9.06 -24.16
C GLN A 67 -7.03 10.22 -23.28
N VAL A 68 -5.98 9.98 -22.48
CA VAL A 68 -5.33 10.98 -21.63
C VAL A 68 -3.84 10.97 -21.95
N LEU A 69 -3.32 12.12 -22.35
CA LEU A 69 -1.90 12.34 -22.62
C LEU A 69 -1.32 13.32 -21.61
N VAL A 70 -0.17 12.98 -21.04
CA VAL A 70 0.65 13.85 -20.19
C VAL A 70 1.99 14.03 -20.88
N GLU A 71 2.38 15.28 -21.17
CA GLU A 71 3.58 15.60 -21.97
C GLU A 71 3.59 14.86 -23.32
N GLY A 72 2.41 14.74 -23.96
CA GLY A 72 2.24 14.05 -25.23
C GLY A 72 2.29 12.53 -25.18
N GLN A 73 2.50 11.93 -24.00
CA GLN A 73 2.53 10.48 -23.82
C GLN A 73 1.29 9.97 -23.10
N HIS A 74 0.82 8.78 -23.46
CA HIS A 74 -0.35 8.19 -22.83
C HIS A 74 -0.10 7.94 -21.33
N VAL A 75 -1.01 8.40 -20.45
CA VAL A 75 -0.84 8.34 -18.99
C VAL A 75 -0.58 6.92 -18.47
N ALA A 76 -1.16 5.90 -19.10
CA ALA A 76 -0.93 4.51 -18.74
C ALA A 76 0.53 4.06 -18.95
N GLN A 77 1.25 4.69 -19.87
CA GLN A 77 2.65 4.43 -20.20
C GLN A 77 3.60 5.35 -19.42
N ASN A 78 3.12 6.55 -19.03
CA ASN A 78 3.90 7.58 -18.34
C ASN A 78 3.35 7.89 -16.93
N ARG A 79 3.07 6.86 -16.14
CA ARG A 79 2.59 7.02 -14.74
C ARG A 79 3.58 7.78 -13.84
N THR A 80 4.84 7.84 -14.25
CA THR A 80 5.89 8.56 -13.51
C THR A 80 5.77 10.08 -13.65
N ALA A 81 5.06 10.58 -14.65
CA ALA A 81 4.79 12.02 -14.82
C ALA A 81 3.63 12.53 -13.96
N VAL A 82 2.92 11.63 -13.27
CA VAL A 82 1.68 11.95 -12.56
C VAL A 82 1.79 11.63 -11.08
N ALA A 83 1.35 12.56 -10.23
CA ALA A 83 1.07 12.33 -8.81
C ALA A 83 -0.46 12.34 -8.58
N TYR A 84 -0.95 11.43 -7.75
CA TYR A 84 -2.36 11.39 -7.38
C TYR A 84 -2.51 11.31 -5.86
N VAL A 85 -3.18 12.30 -5.28
CA VAL A 85 -3.54 12.37 -3.87
C VAL A 85 -5.01 12.00 -3.73
N PRO A 86 -5.34 10.82 -3.18
CA PRO A 86 -6.73 10.38 -3.01
C PRO A 86 -7.43 11.14 -1.89
N GLN A 87 -8.77 11.06 -1.88
CA GLN A 87 -9.62 11.63 -0.84
C GLN A 87 -9.37 10.98 0.54
N GLU A 88 -9.16 9.65 0.56
CA GLU A 88 -8.86 8.92 1.78
C GLU A 88 -7.39 9.04 2.18
N ASP A 89 -7.16 9.03 3.51
CA ASP A 89 -5.82 9.13 4.06
C ASP A 89 -5.12 7.76 4.07
N ILE A 90 -4.43 7.45 2.98
CA ILE A 90 -3.77 6.18 2.74
C ILE A 90 -2.32 6.23 3.24
N ILE A 91 -2.11 6.08 4.56
CA ILE A 91 -0.77 6.13 5.16
C ILE A 91 -0.68 5.26 6.41
N HIS A 92 0.51 4.76 6.73
CA HIS A 92 0.75 3.98 7.95
C HIS A 92 0.66 4.86 9.20
N LYS A 93 -0.44 4.74 9.96
CA LYS A 93 -0.73 5.56 11.15
C LYS A 93 0.22 5.33 12.33
N GLY A 94 0.92 4.19 12.39
CA GLY A 94 1.85 3.85 13.48
C GLY A 94 3.28 4.40 13.31
N LEU A 95 3.60 5.05 12.20
CA LEU A 95 4.90 5.70 11.95
C LEU A 95 4.87 7.17 12.36
N THR A 96 6.03 7.78 12.57
CA THR A 96 6.13 9.25 12.63
C THR A 96 6.02 9.83 11.22
N VAL A 97 5.76 11.14 11.11
CA VAL A 97 5.71 11.84 9.82
C VAL A 97 7.00 11.62 9.04
N GLU A 98 8.16 11.84 9.70
CA GLU A 98 9.47 11.62 9.09
C GLU A 98 9.67 10.18 8.61
N GLU A 99 9.38 9.19 9.45
CA GLU A 99 9.53 7.79 9.09
C GLU A 99 8.63 7.38 7.92
N ALA A 100 7.36 7.83 7.92
CA ALA A 100 6.44 7.53 6.83
C ALA A 100 6.96 8.06 5.49
N LEU A 101 7.47 9.30 5.50
CA LEU A 101 8.05 9.92 4.30
C LEU A 101 9.38 9.29 3.91
N THR A 102 10.25 8.94 4.88
CA THR A 102 11.52 8.25 4.60
C THR A 102 11.29 6.90 3.92
N TYR A 103 10.40 6.06 4.45
CA TYR A 103 10.08 4.78 3.80
C TYR A 103 9.41 4.98 2.44
N GLY A 104 8.57 6.01 2.31
CA GLY A 104 7.99 6.40 1.02
C GLY A 104 9.04 6.82 -0.01
N ALA A 105 10.06 7.58 0.41
CA ALA A 105 11.17 7.99 -0.43
C ALA A 105 12.04 6.81 -0.87
N LEU A 106 12.36 5.88 0.05
CA LEU A 106 13.14 4.68 -0.26
C LEU A 106 12.49 3.79 -1.32
N ILE A 107 11.16 3.79 -1.40
CA ILE A 107 10.41 3.03 -2.41
C ILE A 107 10.39 3.75 -3.76
N ARG A 108 10.30 5.10 -3.76
CA ARG A 108 10.03 5.93 -4.95
C ARG A 108 11.28 6.44 -5.66
N LEU A 109 12.32 6.78 -4.87
CA LEU A 109 13.52 7.41 -5.41
C LEU A 109 14.44 6.41 -6.10
N PRO A 110 15.21 6.84 -7.12
CA PRO A 110 16.18 6.01 -7.84
C PRO A 110 17.18 5.33 -6.91
N GLU A 111 17.82 4.25 -7.40
CA GLU A 111 18.79 3.46 -6.63
C GLU A 111 20.02 4.28 -6.22
N GLU A 112 20.44 5.17 -7.09
CA GLU A 112 21.62 6.01 -6.94
C GLU A 112 21.44 7.10 -5.85
N THR A 113 20.21 7.35 -5.38
CA THR A 113 19.91 8.34 -4.34
C THR A 113 20.55 7.92 -3.02
N THR A 114 21.44 8.77 -2.50
CA THR A 114 22.13 8.53 -1.24
C THR A 114 21.18 8.66 -0.04
N LYS A 115 21.64 8.26 1.15
CA LYS A 115 20.86 8.45 2.37
C LYS A 115 20.65 9.94 2.67
N ASP A 116 21.67 10.75 2.44
CA ASP A 116 21.62 12.20 2.69
C ASP A 116 20.64 12.89 1.73
N ASP A 117 20.56 12.44 0.46
CA ASP A 117 19.56 12.93 -0.50
C ASP A 117 18.12 12.56 -0.08
N VAL A 118 17.93 11.36 0.48
CA VAL A 118 16.62 10.95 1.03
C VAL A 118 16.24 11.85 2.20
N ASP A 119 17.16 12.09 3.14
CA ASP A 119 16.92 12.94 4.32
C ASP A 119 16.66 14.39 3.90
N LEU A 120 17.36 14.89 2.87
CA LEU A 120 17.14 16.21 2.27
C LEU A 120 15.75 16.30 1.63
N ALA A 121 15.37 15.31 0.80
CA ALA A 121 14.05 15.27 0.16
C ALA A 121 12.92 15.23 1.19
N VAL A 122 13.05 14.42 2.25
CA VAL A 122 12.08 14.34 3.35
C VAL A 122 11.99 15.66 4.11
N THR A 123 13.12 16.28 4.43
CA THR A 123 13.17 17.56 5.14
C THR A 123 12.49 18.66 4.32
N ARG A 124 12.78 18.72 3.01
CA ARG A 124 12.16 19.66 2.07
C ARG A 124 10.64 19.52 2.05
N VAL A 125 10.12 18.31 1.81
CA VAL A 125 8.67 18.15 1.69
C VAL A 125 7.92 18.39 3.01
N ILE A 126 8.54 18.07 4.17
CA ILE A 126 7.99 18.40 5.49
C ILE A 126 7.87 19.92 5.66
N ALA A 127 8.87 20.68 5.22
CA ALA A 127 8.84 22.15 5.27
C ALA A 127 7.82 22.71 4.26
N GLU A 128 7.77 22.19 3.03
CA GLU A 128 6.84 22.61 1.96
C GLU A 128 5.36 22.47 2.38
N VAL A 129 5.02 21.42 3.17
CA VAL A 129 3.67 21.24 3.69
C VAL A 129 3.47 21.78 5.12
N GLU A 130 4.41 22.58 5.64
CA GLU A 130 4.38 23.20 6.99
C GLU A 130 4.15 22.18 8.13
N LEU A 131 4.84 21.04 8.09
CA LEU A 131 4.77 19.98 9.11
C LEU A 131 6.06 19.85 9.93
N THR A 132 6.97 20.80 9.86
CA THR A 132 8.24 20.80 10.62
C THR A 132 8.04 20.58 12.13
N PRO A 133 7.07 21.23 12.81
CA PRO A 133 6.82 20.98 14.23
C PRO A 133 6.31 19.56 14.52
N GLN A 134 5.68 18.89 13.55
CA GLN A 134 5.10 17.54 13.68
C GLN A 134 6.03 16.45 13.15
N ARG A 135 7.26 16.76 12.74
CA ARG A 135 8.21 15.81 12.12
C ARG A 135 8.32 14.47 12.88
N ALA A 136 8.44 14.54 14.22
CA ALA A 136 8.54 13.38 15.11
C ALA A 136 7.19 12.86 15.64
N THR A 137 6.06 13.49 15.26
CA THR A 137 4.73 13.10 15.73
C THR A 137 4.26 11.85 15.00
N ILE A 138 3.62 10.91 15.73
CA ILE A 138 3.00 9.73 15.13
C ILE A 138 1.84 10.16 14.25
N VAL A 139 1.79 9.66 13.01
CA VAL A 139 0.78 10.02 12.01
C VAL A 139 -0.64 9.82 12.51
N GLY A 140 -0.90 8.76 13.27
CA GLY A 140 -2.21 8.48 13.86
C GLY A 140 -2.68 9.48 14.94
N SER A 141 -1.78 10.36 15.42
CA SER A 141 -2.09 11.41 16.42
C SER A 141 -2.24 12.80 15.80
N LEU A 142 -2.12 12.91 14.48
CA LEU A 142 -2.26 14.16 13.75
C LEU A 142 -3.74 14.58 13.64
N SER A 143 -3.99 15.91 13.55
CA SER A 143 -5.29 16.41 13.14
C SER A 143 -5.60 16.02 11.68
N GLY A 144 -6.87 16.00 11.28
CA GLY A 144 -7.28 15.67 9.91
C GLY A 144 -6.55 16.50 8.85
N GLY A 145 -6.39 17.81 9.08
CA GLY A 145 -5.65 18.68 8.17
C GLY A 145 -4.15 18.41 8.13
N GLN A 146 -3.52 18.05 9.26
CA GLN A 146 -2.12 17.63 9.28
C GLN A 146 -1.93 16.31 8.53
N LEU A 147 -2.86 15.38 8.70
CA LEU A 147 -2.85 14.08 8.02
C LEU A 147 -2.98 14.25 6.50
N LYS A 148 -3.88 15.12 6.03
CA LYS A 148 -4.00 15.49 4.59
C LYS A 148 -2.67 16.02 4.05
N ARG A 149 -2.01 16.92 4.80
CA ARG A 149 -0.71 17.45 4.39
C ARG A 149 0.38 16.38 4.31
N VAL A 150 0.39 15.37 5.19
CA VAL A 150 1.31 14.23 5.07
C VAL A 150 1.04 13.43 3.78
N ASN A 151 -0.24 13.24 3.39
CA ASN A 151 -0.57 12.57 2.13
C ASN A 151 -0.08 13.36 0.91
N VAL A 152 -0.20 14.68 0.93
CA VAL A 152 0.36 15.56 -0.12
C VAL A 152 1.89 15.44 -0.13
N ALA A 153 2.56 15.56 1.04
CA ALA A 153 4.01 15.43 1.17
C ALA A 153 4.54 14.12 0.59
N MET A 154 3.79 13.02 0.78
CA MET A 154 4.16 11.71 0.25
C MET A 154 4.27 11.70 -1.29
N GLU A 155 3.39 12.44 -1.98
CA GLU A 155 3.42 12.54 -3.44
C GLU A 155 4.44 13.58 -3.95
N LEU A 156 4.85 14.52 -3.09
CA LEU A 156 5.88 15.52 -3.39
C LEU A 156 7.31 15.02 -3.20
N LEU A 157 7.52 13.81 -2.65
CA LEU A 157 8.85 13.19 -2.51
C LEU A 157 9.59 13.07 -3.84
N THR A 158 8.84 12.92 -4.95
CA THR A 158 9.38 12.93 -6.30
C THR A 158 8.80 14.11 -7.07
N TRP A 159 9.64 14.77 -7.87
CA TRP A 159 9.12 15.81 -8.75
C TRP A 159 8.24 15.19 -9.83
N ARG A 160 7.02 15.70 -9.98
CA ARG A 160 6.06 15.27 -10.99
C ARG A 160 5.51 16.49 -11.70
N PRO A 161 5.48 16.50 -13.05
CA PRO A 161 4.95 17.64 -13.79
C PRO A 161 3.45 17.83 -13.57
N MET A 162 2.67 16.78 -13.33
CA MET A 162 1.22 16.85 -13.14
C MET A 162 0.81 16.27 -11.78
N ILE A 163 -0.01 17.02 -11.02
CA ILE A 163 -0.53 16.61 -9.71
C ILE A 163 -2.06 16.68 -9.75
N PHE A 164 -2.68 15.56 -9.38
CA PHE A 164 -4.12 15.41 -9.20
C PHE A 164 -4.45 15.25 -7.73
N LEU A 165 -5.41 16.04 -7.20
CA LEU A 165 -5.84 15.96 -5.81
C LEU A 165 -7.37 15.82 -5.75
N ASP A 166 -7.81 14.79 -5.04
CA ASP A 166 -9.24 14.51 -4.83
C ASP A 166 -9.64 15.03 -3.44
N GLU A 167 -10.31 16.18 -3.41
CA GLU A 167 -10.80 16.88 -2.21
C GLU A 167 -9.72 17.13 -1.12
N PRO A 168 -8.58 17.76 -1.44
CA PRO A 168 -7.49 17.93 -0.49
C PRO A 168 -7.82 18.87 0.68
N THR A 169 -8.90 19.65 0.59
CA THR A 169 -9.30 20.65 1.59
C THR A 169 -10.52 20.23 2.41
N THR A 170 -11.12 19.07 2.14
CA THR A 170 -12.30 18.59 2.88
C THR A 170 -11.97 18.37 4.35
N GLY A 171 -12.81 18.91 5.25
CA GLY A 171 -12.65 18.81 6.70
C GLY A 171 -11.60 19.75 7.30
N LEU A 172 -11.07 20.70 6.51
CA LEU A 172 -10.20 21.77 7.00
C LEU A 172 -11.02 22.98 7.45
N ASP A 173 -10.52 23.71 8.45
CA ASP A 173 -11.01 25.05 8.74
C ASP A 173 -10.61 26.04 7.63
N SER A 174 -11.29 27.19 7.57
CA SER A 174 -11.10 28.17 6.50
C SER A 174 -9.67 28.72 6.42
N ALA A 175 -8.95 28.82 7.54
CA ALA A 175 -7.57 29.32 7.55
C ALA A 175 -6.61 28.27 6.96
N LEU A 176 -6.82 27.02 7.31
CA LEU A 176 -6.01 25.90 6.82
C LEU A 176 -6.32 25.59 5.34
N GLU A 177 -7.59 25.67 4.93
CA GLU A 177 -7.99 25.60 3.53
C GLU A 177 -7.27 26.66 2.69
N ARG A 178 -7.30 27.92 3.14
CA ARG A 178 -6.61 29.03 2.48
C ARG A 178 -5.12 28.72 2.31
N ARG A 179 -4.43 28.27 3.34
CA ARG A 179 -3.01 27.93 3.28
C ARG A 179 -2.73 26.80 2.28
N THR A 180 -3.55 25.75 2.32
CA THR A 180 -3.44 24.63 1.38
C THR A 180 -3.57 25.11 -0.06
N MET A 181 -4.54 25.99 -0.36
CA MET A 181 -4.73 26.53 -1.70
C MET A 181 -3.57 27.43 -2.14
N ILE A 182 -2.99 28.21 -1.22
CA ILE A 182 -1.80 29.03 -1.51
C ILE A 182 -0.62 28.11 -1.86
N ASN A 183 -0.40 27.03 -1.09
CA ASN A 183 0.69 26.09 -1.38
C ASN A 183 0.48 25.38 -2.74
N LEU A 184 -0.75 24.97 -3.07
CA LEU A 184 -1.06 24.39 -4.39
C LEU A 184 -0.83 25.40 -5.51
N ARG A 185 -1.18 26.68 -5.30
CA ARG A 185 -0.89 27.76 -6.26
C ARG A 185 0.61 27.94 -6.47
N GLN A 186 1.41 27.96 -5.40
CA GLN A 186 2.87 28.03 -5.47
C GLN A 186 3.46 26.85 -6.25
N MET A 187 2.94 25.63 -6.03
CA MET A 187 3.36 24.46 -6.80
C MET A 187 3.07 24.62 -8.31
N ALA A 188 1.92 25.18 -8.66
CA ALA A 188 1.61 25.46 -10.04
C ALA A 188 2.49 26.57 -10.60
N ASP A 189 2.73 27.67 -9.85
CA ASP A 189 3.64 28.76 -10.25
C ASP A 189 5.08 28.26 -10.47
N GLY A 190 5.49 27.17 -9.78
CA GLY A 190 6.74 26.44 -10.00
C GLY A 190 6.77 25.55 -11.24
N GLY A 191 5.81 25.69 -12.18
CA GLY A 191 5.80 24.99 -13.47
C GLY A 191 5.07 23.65 -13.49
N ARG A 192 4.42 23.22 -12.39
CA ARG A 192 3.59 22.02 -12.35
C ARG A 192 2.17 22.30 -12.85
N GLY A 193 1.51 21.33 -13.49
CA GLY A 193 0.05 21.34 -13.64
C GLY A 193 -0.60 20.80 -12.37
N VAL A 194 -1.58 21.50 -11.83
CA VAL A 194 -2.31 21.07 -10.64
C VAL A 194 -3.81 21.01 -10.94
N MET A 195 -4.43 19.86 -10.72
CA MET A 195 -5.88 19.68 -10.84
C MET A 195 -6.46 19.23 -9.52
N ILE A 196 -7.44 19.97 -8.99
CA ILE A 196 -8.08 19.66 -7.72
C ILE A 196 -9.58 19.45 -7.88
N VAL A 197 -10.13 18.43 -7.23
CA VAL A 197 -11.55 18.35 -6.93
C VAL A 197 -11.83 19.14 -5.68
N THR A 198 -12.78 20.05 -5.70
CA THR A 198 -13.19 20.80 -4.51
C THR A 198 -14.69 21.06 -4.48
N HIS A 199 -15.25 21.09 -3.28
CA HIS A 199 -16.61 21.58 -3.02
C HIS A 199 -16.61 23.02 -2.50
N SER A 200 -15.44 23.57 -2.19
CA SER A 200 -15.31 24.92 -1.65
C SER A 200 -15.23 25.94 -2.78
N THR A 201 -16.23 26.78 -2.85
CA THR A 201 -16.28 27.91 -3.80
C THR A 201 -15.22 28.96 -3.49
N TYR A 202 -14.83 29.08 -2.20
CA TYR A 202 -13.73 29.94 -1.78
C TYR A 202 -12.39 29.55 -2.43
N SER A 203 -12.16 28.27 -2.64
CA SER A 203 -10.95 27.74 -3.24
C SER A 203 -10.83 28.11 -4.74
N LEU A 204 -11.95 28.33 -5.43
CA LEU A 204 -11.97 28.57 -6.89
C LEU A 204 -11.26 29.86 -7.32
N LYS A 205 -11.18 30.86 -6.44
CA LYS A 205 -10.47 32.12 -6.73
C LYS A 205 -8.96 31.96 -6.93
N TYR A 206 -8.38 30.83 -6.48
CA TYR A 206 -6.97 30.51 -6.68
C TYR A 206 -6.71 29.77 -7.98
N CYS A 207 -7.77 29.24 -8.62
CA CYS A 207 -7.69 28.49 -9.86
C CYS A 207 -7.61 29.43 -11.07
N ASP A 208 -6.81 29.04 -12.06
CA ASP A 208 -6.72 29.72 -13.37
C ASP A 208 -7.94 29.37 -14.24
N ALA A 209 -8.41 28.12 -14.11
CA ALA A 209 -9.60 27.63 -14.81
C ALA A 209 -10.38 26.65 -13.96
N ILE A 210 -11.63 26.42 -14.32
CA ILE A 210 -12.52 25.45 -13.70
C ILE A 210 -13.17 24.54 -14.73
N ILE A 211 -13.34 23.27 -14.34
CA ILE A 211 -14.15 22.28 -15.03
C ILE A 211 -15.44 22.12 -14.23
N VAL A 212 -16.59 22.31 -14.86
CA VAL A 212 -17.89 22.09 -14.24
C VAL A 212 -18.50 20.83 -14.84
N LEU A 213 -18.72 19.82 -13.98
CA LEU A 213 -19.42 18.59 -14.35
C LEU A 213 -20.89 18.68 -13.94
N GLY A 214 -21.76 18.52 -14.92
CA GLY A 214 -23.20 18.42 -14.72
C GLY A 214 -23.65 17.00 -14.36
N ASN A 215 -24.96 16.83 -14.15
CA ASN A 215 -25.58 15.55 -13.85
C ASN A 215 -25.28 14.50 -14.94
N GLY A 216 -24.99 13.27 -14.52
CA GLY A 216 -24.65 12.17 -15.43
C GLY A 216 -23.26 12.29 -16.07
N GLY A 217 -22.34 13.04 -15.47
CA GLY A 217 -20.94 13.12 -15.89
C GLY A 217 -20.72 13.89 -17.20
N LYS A 218 -21.60 14.82 -17.52
CA LYS A 218 -21.49 15.68 -18.71
C LYS A 218 -20.62 16.89 -18.40
N LEU A 219 -19.69 17.24 -19.30
CA LEU A 219 -18.97 18.52 -19.22
C LEU A 219 -19.94 19.67 -19.48
N ALA A 220 -20.24 20.46 -18.45
CA ALA A 220 -21.14 21.60 -18.54
C ALA A 220 -20.39 22.89 -18.88
N TYR A 221 -19.15 23.05 -18.41
CA TYR A 221 -18.32 24.21 -18.67
C TYR A 221 -16.83 23.90 -18.49
N TRP A 222 -16.00 24.57 -19.28
CA TRP A 222 -14.56 24.57 -19.18
C TRP A 222 -14.00 25.96 -19.49
N GLY A 223 -13.34 26.64 -18.56
CA GLY A 223 -12.76 27.97 -18.70
C GLY A 223 -12.55 28.69 -17.37
N THR A 224 -12.51 30.03 -17.41
CA THR A 224 -12.32 30.84 -16.20
C THR A 224 -13.54 30.82 -15.27
N LEU A 225 -13.35 31.12 -14.00
CA LEU A 225 -14.45 31.22 -13.02
C LEU A 225 -15.47 32.31 -13.42
N GLU A 226 -14.99 33.47 -13.91
CA GLU A 226 -15.84 34.57 -14.38
C GLU A 226 -16.67 34.14 -15.59
N GLY A 227 -16.05 33.43 -16.54
CA GLY A 227 -16.73 32.84 -17.68
C GLY A 227 -17.82 31.86 -17.29
N ALA A 228 -17.55 31.00 -16.28
CA ALA A 228 -18.57 30.09 -15.76
C ALA A 228 -19.75 30.84 -15.14
N MET A 229 -19.50 31.83 -14.28
CA MET A 229 -20.58 32.62 -13.69
C MET A 229 -21.47 33.28 -14.75
N LYS A 230 -20.85 33.80 -15.79
CA LYS A 230 -21.58 34.37 -16.94
C LYS A 230 -22.38 33.32 -17.71
N ALA A 231 -21.78 32.14 -17.97
CA ALA A 231 -22.43 31.06 -18.71
C ALA A 231 -23.64 30.48 -17.94
N PHE A 232 -23.54 30.42 -16.63
CA PHE A 232 -24.63 29.97 -15.74
C PHE A 232 -25.61 31.08 -15.36
N GLY A 233 -25.33 32.35 -15.72
CA GLY A 233 -26.19 33.49 -15.42
C GLY A 233 -26.27 33.84 -13.94
N VAL A 234 -25.18 33.63 -13.18
CA VAL A 234 -25.12 33.80 -11.74
C VAL A 234 -24.10 34.86 -11.33
N ASP A 235 -24.35 35.52 -10.18
CA ASP A 235 -23.49 36.59 -9.65
C ASP A 235 -22.47 36.12 -8.61
N ARG A 236 -22.58 34.85 -8.17
CA ARG A 236 -21.72 34.25 -7.15
C ARG A 236 -21.40 32.79 -7.51
N PRO A 237 -20.19 32.31 -7.18
CA PRO A 237 -19.77 30.95 -7.51
C PRO A 237 -20.65 29.85 -6.89
N GLU A 238 -21.21 30.09 -5.67
CA GLU A 238 -22.09 29.15 -4.98
C GLU A 238 -23.34 28.82 -5.77
N ALA A 239 -23.91 29.83 -6.48
CA ALA A 239 -25.13 29.68 -7.26
C ALA A 239 -24.95 28.74 -8.46
N ILE A 240 -23.73 28.45 -8.91
CA ILE A 240 -23.45 27.42 -9.93
C ILE A 240 -23.96 26.05 -9.45
N TYR A 241 -23.76 25.70 -8.17
CA TYR A 241 -24.25 24.44 -7.61
C TYR A 241 -25.78 24.38 -7.56
N GLU A 242 -26.43 25.50 -7.20
CA GLU A 242 -27.90 25.61 -7.16
C GLU A 242 -28.48 25.32 -8.57
N VAL A 243 -27.90 25.92 -9.62
CA VAL A 243 -28.32 25.70 -11.02
C VAL A 243 -28.07 24.24 -11.49
N LEU A 244 -26.97 23.62 -11.01
CA LEU A 244 -26.66 22.23 -11.36
C LEU A 244 -27.62 21.24 -10.70
N GLU A 245 -28.07 21.52 -9.45
CA GLU A 245 -29.04 20.68 -8.73
C GLU A 245 -30.43 20.75 -9.36
N ASP A 246 -30.85 21.92 -9.83
CA ASP A 246 -32.13 22.13 -10.52
C ASP A 246 -32.18 21.50 -11.93
N GLY A 247 -31.08 20.93 -12.42
CA GLY A 247 -30.99 20.33 -13.73
C GLY A 247 -31.02 21.33 -14.91
N ASN A 248 -30.97 22.63 -14.65
CA ASN A 248 -31.04 23.71 -15.59
C ASN A 248 -29.66 24.20 -16.09
N GLY A 249 -28.63 23.35 -16.05
CA GLY A 249 -27.29 23.69 -16.53
C GLY A 249 -27.32 24.19 -17.99
N PRO A 250 -26.38 25.10 -18.40
CA PRO A 250 -26.34 25.63 -19.77
C PRO A 250 -26.21 24.46 -20.75
N PRO A 251 -26.79 24.61 -21.98
CA PRO A 251 -26.48 23.71 -23.06
C PRO A 251 -24.96 23.73 -23.25
N HIS A 252 -24.37 22.55 -23.43
CA HIS A 252 -22.93 22.31 -23.57
C HIS A 252 -22.19 23.51 -24.19
N VAL A 253 -21.39 24.21 -23.39
CA VAL A 253 -20.59 25.34 -23.83
C VAL A 253 -19.21 24.81 -24.16
N ASP A 254 -18.91 24.70 -25.44
CA ASP A 254 -17.55 24.49 -25.90
C ASP A 254 -16.68 25.67 -25.47
N ARG A 255 -15.48 25.34 -25.01
CA ARG A 255 -14.30 26.18 -24.77
C ARG A 255 -14.56 27.70 -24.74
N ASP A 256 -14.43 28.34 -23.59
CA ASP A 256 -14.40 29.79 -23.46
C ASP A 256 -13.27 30.36 -24.36
N PRO A 257 -13.60 31.14 -25.42
CA PRO A 257 -12.58 31.71 -26.31
C PRO A 257 -11.65 32.71 -25.59
N SER A 258 -12.03 33.25 -24.42
CA SER A 258 -11.20 34.18 -23.63
C SER A 258 -9.99 33.50 -22.94
N ARG A 259 -9.88 32.17 -22.96
CA ARG A 259 -8.76 31.43 -22.40
C ARG A 259 -7.41 31.67 -23.11
N GLY A 260 -7.43 32.22 -24.34
CA GLY A 260 -6.23 32.62 -25.07
C GLY A 260 -5.55 33.87 -24.54
N GLU A 261 -6.23 34.64 -23.69
CA GLU A 261 -5.68 35.83 -23.03
C GLU A 261 -5.30 35.45 -21.58
N ARG A 262 -4.01 35.13 -21.37
CA ARG A 262 -3.48 34.95 -20.01
C ARG A 262 -3.75 36.24 -19.21
N PRO A 263 -4.15 36.15 -17.91
CA PRO A 263 -4.11 37.32 -17.04
C PRO A 263 -2.71 37.92 -17.14
N SER A 264 -2.63 39.19 -17.53
CA SER A 264 -1.37 39.88 -17.71
C SER A 264 -0.54 39.74 -16.42
N SER A 265 0.79 39.79 -16.55
CA SER A 265 1.73 39.73 -15.42
C SER A 265 1.38 40.73 -14.30
N LYS A 266 0.62 41.79 -14.58
CA LYS A 266 0.07 42.73 -13.59
C LYS A 266 -1.03 42.11 -12.72
N ALA A 267 -1.98 41.34 -13.28
CA ALA A 267 -3.01 40.66 -12.49
C ALA A 267 -2.41 39.54 -11.60
N LYS A 268 -1.31 38.91 -12.03
CA LYS A 268 -0.52 38.00 -11.19
C LYS A 268 0.20 38.75 -10.04
N GLN A 269 0.61 39.98 -10.25
CA GLN A 269 1.26 40.83 -9.26
C GLN A 269 0.26 41.37 -8.22
N GLU A 270 -0.92 41.83 -8.62
CA GLU A 270 -2.01 42.23 -7.68
C GLU A 270 -2.49 41.07 -6.81
N LYS A 271 -2.60 39.85 -7.38
CA LYS A 271 -2.90 38.62 -6.59
C LYS A 271 -1.75 38.25 -5.64
N ARG A 272 -0.51 38.69 -5.89
CA ARG A 272 0.65 38.51 -4.99
C ARG A 272 0.65 39.55 -3.85
N GLU A 273 0.23 40.78 -4.08
CA GLU A 273 0.24 41.87 -3.10
C GLU A 273 -0.86 41.68 -2.03
N ASP A 274 -2.01 41.12 -2.37
CA ASP A 274 -3.10 40.80 -1.42
C ASP A 274 -2.73 39.61 -0.48
N ASN A 275 -1.63 38.88 -0.76
CA ASN A 275 -1.16 37.72 0.01
C ASN A 275 0.17 37.93 0.78
N GLY A 276 0.74 39.14 0.77
CA GLY A 276 2.09 39.36 1.28
C GLY A 276 2.15 40.18 2.55
N GLY A 277 2.14 39.51 3.70
CA GLY A 277 2.82 40.01 4.89
C GLY A 277 4.32 39.68 4.74
N ALA A 278 5.13 40.67 4.31
CA ALA A 278 6.57 40.51 4.18
C ALA A 278 7.24 40.29 5.55
N VAL A 279 7.97 39.21 5.68
CA VAL A 279 8.97 39.05 6.77
C VAL A 279 10.23 39.79 6.34
N PRO A 280 10.81 40.70 7.15
CA PRO A 280 12.02 41.44 6.78
C PRO A 280 13.20 40.49 6.66
N GLY A 281 13.82 40.46 5.48
CA GLY A 281 15.03 39.70 5.20
C GLY A 281 16.24 40.22 5.95
N GLN A 282 17.01 39.32 6.54
CA GLN A 282 18.42 39.55 6.86
C GLN A 282 19.24 39.49 5.56
N LYS A 283 19.92 40.60 5.28
CA LYS A 283 20.97 40.67 4.26
C LYS A 283 22.18 39.90 4.77
N GLY A 284 22.45 38.74 4.21
CA GLY A 284 23.73 38.04 4.32
C GLY A 284 24.46 38.14 2.98
N GLU A 285 25.74 38.58 3.04
CA GLU A 285 26.62 38.76 1.89
C GLU A 285 26.96 37.39 1.24
N ALA A 286 26.80 37.28 0.05
CA ALA A 286 27.32 37.04 -1.22
C ALA A 286 28.27 35.93 -1.62
N GLY A 287 28.11 35.23 -2.56
CA GLY A 287 28.95 34.30 -3.31
C GLY A 287 28.09 33.14 -3.82
N GLY A 288 27.06 33.43 -4.56
CA GLY A 288 26.19 32.41 -5.13
C GLY A 288 25.69 32.79 -6.52
N GLY A 289 25.49 31.81 -7.41
CA GLY A 289 24.94 32.00 -8.73
C GLY A 289 23.48 32.45 -8.67
N LEU A 290 22.91 32.82 -9.83
CA LEU A 290 21.48 33.10 -9.98
C LEU A 290 20.76 31.84 -10.43
N CYS A 291 19.58 31.57 -9.88
CA CYS A 291 18.71 30.49 -10.35
C CYS A 291 18.29 30.74 -11.80
N GLY A 292 18.53 29.79 -12.68
CA GLY A 292 18.20 29.90 -14.12
C GLY A 292 16.72 30.09 -14.42
N SER A 293 15.83 29.70 -13.51
CA SER A 293 14.38 29.74 -13.71
C SER A 293 13.69 30.95 -13.09
N CYS A 294 14.14 31.41 -11.90
CA CYS A 294 13.49 32.55 -11.25
C CYS A 294 14.40 33.76 -11.08
N GLY A 295 15.69 33.66 -11.38
CA GLY A 295 16.67 34.74 -11.26
C GLY A 295 17.06 35.12 -9.84
N GLU A 296 16.62 34.38 -8.81
CA GLU A 296 16.97 34.63 -7.41
C GLU A 296 18.39 34.14 -7.08
N SER A 297 19.07 34.81 -6.15
CA SER A 297 20.40 34.40 -5.71
C SER A 297 20.35 33.08 -4.92
N VAL A 298 21.23 32.15 -5.28
CA VAL A 298 21.33 30.83 -4.65
C VAL A 298 22.74 30.61 -4.09
N GLY A 299 22.81 29.95 -2.94
CA GLY A 299 24.09 29.62 -2.32
C GLY A 299 24.93 28.68 -3.18
N GLU A 300 26.25 28.75 -3.10
CA GLU A 300 27.19 27.93 -3.91
C GLU A 300 26.98 26.43 -3.76
N ASP A 301 26.48 25.96 -2.61
CA ASP A 301 26.22 24.55 -2.31
C ASP A 301 24.72 24.19 -2.34
N ALA A 302 23.86 25.08 -2.82
CA ALA A 302 22.43 24.83 -2.82
C ALA A 302 22.04 23.89 -3.98
N ALA A 303 21.59 22.70 -3.67
CA ALA A 303 21.09 21.73 -4.66
C ALA A 303 19.77 22.17 -5.32
N PHE A 304 19.04 23.10 -4.67
CA PHE A 304 17.75 23.61 -5.14
C PHE A 304 17.62 25.10 -4.82
N CYS A 305 16.92 25.84 -5.68
CA CYS A 305 16.58 27.23 -5.42
C CYS A 305 15.60 27.34 -4.26
N SER A 306 15.96 28.09 -3.22
CA SER A 306 15.09 28.32 -2.05
C SER A 306 13.82 29.10 -2.38
N HIS A 307 13.79 29.79 -3.54
CA HIS A 307 12.65 30.60 -3.96
C HIS A 307 11.66 29.86 -4.85
N CYS A 308 12.14 29.11 -5.86
CA CYS A 308 11.25 28.41 -6.81
C CYS A 308 11.30 26.88 -6.70
N GLY A 309 12.18 26.33 -5.86
CA GLY A 309 12.33 24.88 -5.67
C GLY A 309 13.01 24.15 -6.83
N GLU A 310 13.48 24.87 -7.86
CA GLU A 310 14.12 24.26 -9.02
C GLU A 310 15.54 23.75 -8.69
N PRO A 311 15.92 22.56 -9.18
CA PRO A 311 17.29 22.07 -9.00
C PRO A 311 18.30 23.01 -9.66
N ILE A 312 19.35 23.36 -8.93
CA ILE A 312 20.44 24.21 -9.46
C ILE A 312 21.35 23.31 -10.27
N ILE A 313 21.35 23.54 -11.59
CA ILE A 313 22.20 22.81 -12.53
C ILE A 313 23.67 23.14 -12.22
N GLY A 314 24.34 22.25 -11.53
CA GLY A 314 25.77 22.38 -11.21
C GLY A 314 26.26 21.50 -10.06
N VAL A 315 25.41 21.06 -9.15
CA VAL A 315 25.79 20.25 -7.97
C VAL A 315 24.92 18.99 -7.78
N ALA A 316 23.76 18.93 -8.39
CA ALA A 316 23.03 17.66 -8.51
C ALA A 316 23.41 17.04 -9.85
N ALA A 317 24.07 15.89 -9.79
CA ALA A 317 24.49 15.09 -10.93
C ALA A 317 23.56 15.29 -12.12
N GLU A 318 24.14 15.40 -13.32
CA GLU A 318 23.52 15.17 -14.62
C GLU A 318 22.56 13.95 -14.57
N VAL A 319 21.39 14.11 -13.99
CA VAL A 319 20.27 13.30 -14.37
C VAL A 319 19.80 13.94 -15.67
N ALA A 320 20.47 13.54 -16.73
CA ALA A 320 20.25 13.95 -18.09
C ALA A 320 18.76 14.01 -18.38
N VAL A 321 18.26 15.21 -18.67
CA VAL A 321 17.09 15.39 -19.53
C VAL A 321 17.60 15.11 -20.94
N GLY A 322 17.83 13.85 -21.21
CA GLY A 322 18.13 13.30 -22.53
C GLY A 322 16.94 12.41 -22.93
N ASP A 323 16.57 12.48 -24.17
CA ASP A 323 15.51 11.71 -24.82
C ASP A 323 15.40 10.28 -24.27
N GLY A 324 14.27 9.98 -23.62
CA GLY A 324 13.96 8.64 -23.10
C GLY A 324 14.54 8.36 -21.71
N VAL A 325 14.16 9.15 -20.69
CA VAL A 325 14.49 8.85 -19.28
C VAL A 325 13.82 7.53 -18.90
N VAL A 326 14.58 6.45 -18.96
CA VAL A 326 14.28 5.22 -18.22
C VAL A 326 14.40 5.60 -16.75
N VAL A 327 13.25 5.83 -16.09
CA VAL A 327 13.23 6.09 -14.65
C VAL A 327 13.85 4.88 -13.98
N SER A 328 15.09 5.04 -13.50
CA SER A 328 15.79 4.03 -12.71
C SER A 328 14.91 3.71 -11.50
N ARG A 329 14.41 2.48 -11.44
CA ARG A 329 13.57 2.03 -10.33
C ARG A 329 14.44 1.77 -9.12
N SER A 330 13.95 2.09 -7.93
CA SER A 330 14.61 1.68 -6.68
C SER A 330 14.95 0.18 -6.71
N SER A 331 16.14 -0.18 -6.21
CA SER A 331 16.59 -1.58 -6.23
C SER A 331 15.70 -2.47 -5.36
N SER A 332 15.64 -3.75 -5.71
CA SER A 332 14.86 -4.73 -4.95
C SER A 332 15.31 -4.82 -3.49
N PHE A 333 16.61 -4.71 -3.23
CA PHE A 333 17.17 -4.75 -1.87
C PHE A 333 16.78 -3.53 -1.04
N ARG A 334 16.82 -2.34 -1.63
CA ARG A 334 16.41 -1.10 -0.97
C ARG A 334 14.91 -1.11 -0.64
N GLN A 335 14.08 -1.55 -1.58
CA GLN A 335 12.64 -1.73 -1.34
C GLN A 335 12.38 -2.76 -0.24
N LEU A 336 13.08 -3.90 -0.26
CA LEU A 336 12.95 -4.92 0.79
C LEU A 336 13.36 -4.37 2.15
N GLY A 337 14.49 -3.66 2.24
CA GLY A 337 14.94 -3.00 3.46
C GLY A 337 13.92 -1.99 3.99
N ALA A 338 13.27 -1.22 3.10
CA ALA A 338 12.21 -0.28 3.48
C ALA A 338 10.97 -1.00 4.04
N VAL A 339 10.51 -2.07 3.36
CA VAL A 339 9.33 -2.85 3.79
C VAL A 339 9.61 -3.56 5.13
N LEU A 340 10.77 -4.20 5.27
CA LEU A 340 11.17 -4.87 6.52
C LEU A 340 11.35 -3.87 7.66
N GLY A 341 12.11 -2.80 7.46
CA GLY A 341 12.36 -1.78 8.48
C GLY A 341 11.07 -1.13 8.98
N ARG A 342 10.17 -0.79 8.06
CA ARG A 342 8.84 -0.27 8.37
C ARG A 342 8.01 -1.28 9.17
N GLY A 343 7.94 -2.52 8.68
CA GLY A 343 7.15 -3.57 9.32
C GLY A 343 7.62 -3.89 10.74
N VAL A 344 8.93 -3.98 10.96
CA VAL A 344 9.52 -4.18 12.30
C VAL A 344 9.20 -3.00 13.22
N LYS A 345 9.31 -1.75 12.75
CA LYS A 345 8.96 -0.58 13.57
C LYS A 345 7.49 -0.56 13.96
N LEU A 346 6.58 -0.84 13.02
CA LEU A 346 5.15 -0.93 13.30
C LEU A 346 4.86 -2.01 14.33
N LEU A 347 5.46 -3.19 14.17
CA LEU A 347 5.33 -4.31 15.11
C LEU A 347 5.80 -3.94 16.52
N LEU A 348 7.00 -3.37 16.66
CA LEU A 348 7.59 -3.03 17.96
C LEU A 348 6.84 -1.90 18.69
N ARG A 349 6.15 -1.02 17.95
CA ARG A 349 5.32 0.04 18.52
C ARG A 349 3.98 -0.46 19.04
N ASP A 350 3.44 -1.51 18.44
CA ASP A 350 2.18 -2.12 18.91
C ASP A 350 2.43 -3.12 20.05
N ARG A 351 2.87 -2.58 21.20
CA ARG A 351 3.19 -3.37 22.39
C ARG A 351 2.02 -4.22 22.89
N ARG A 352 0.79 -3.70 22.73
CA ARG A 352 -0.42 -4.42 23.17
C ARG A 352 -0.62 -5.67 22.33
N ASN A 353 -0.52 -5.55 21.02
CA ASN A 353 -0.65 -6.68 20.11
C ASN A 353 0.48 -7.70 20.31
N LEU A 354 1.73 -7.23 20.49
CA LEU A 354 2.86 -8.11 20.83
C LEU A 354 2.63 -8.92 22.11
N LEU A 355 2.13 -8.28 23.18
CA LEU A 355 1.82 -8.97 24.43
C LEU A 355 0.73 -10.04 24.25
N ILE A 356 -0.30 -9.76 23.45
CA ILE A 356 -1.34 -10.74 23.12
C ILE A 356 -0.75 -11.89 22.32
N MET A 357 0.01 -11.59 21.26
CA MET A 357 0.58 -12.60 20.35
C MET A 357 1.52 -13.56 21.07
N PHE A 358 2.41 -13.05 21.94
CA PHE A 358 3.33 -13.90 22.68
C PHE A 358 2.74 -14.45 23.99
N GLY A 359 1.83 -13.73 24.63
CA GLY A 359 1.19 -14.15 25.88
C GLY A 359 0.23 -15.33 25.70
N GLN A 360 -0.43 -15.47 24.54
CA GLN A 360 -1.28 -16.63 24.27
C GLN A 360 -0.50 -17.94 24.16
N VAL A 361 0.78 -17.91 23.74
CA VAL A 361 1.58 -19.12 23.47
C VAL A 361 1.83 -19.95 24.73
N PRO A 362 2.33 -19.38 25.85
CA PRO A 362 2.49 -20.14 27.10
C PRO A 362 1.16 -20.67 27.63
N VAL A 363 0.08 -19.91 27.52
CA VAL A 363 -1.26 -20.34 27.96
C VAL A 363 -1.70 -21.58 27.18
N ILE A 364 -1.59 -21.56 25.86
CA ILE A 364 -1.96 -22.68 25.00
C ILE A 364 -1.04 -23.88 25.27
N ALA A 365 0.27 -23.68 25.40
CA ALA A 365 1.22 -24.74 25.69
C ALA A 365 0.91 -25.46 27.03
N VAL A 366 0.62 -24.69 28.08
CA VAL A 366 0.24 -25.24 29.40
C VAL A 366 -1.11 -25.95 29.33
N LEU A 367 -2.10 -25.40 28.60
CA LEU A 367 -3.39 -26.08 28.43
C LEU A 367 -3.24 -27.41 27.69
N ILE A 368 -2.47 -27.44 26.60
CA ILE A 368 -2.22 -28.68 25.84
C ILE A 368 -1.53 -29.70 26.73
N THR A 369 -0.45 -29.31 27.38
CA THR A 369 0.30 -30.26 28.25
C THR A 369 -0.49 -30.73 29.45
N GLY A 370 -1.41 -29.91 29.99
CA GLY A 370 -2.30 -30.25 31.08
C GLY A 370 -3.32 -31.34 30.75
N LEU A 371 -3.59 -31.61 29.45
CA LEU A 371 -4.51 -32.67 29.00
C LEU A 371 -3.88 -34.07 29.06
N PHE A 372 -2.55 -34.18 29.14
CA PHE A 372 -1.84 -35.45 29.01
C PHE A 372 -1.02 -35.79 30.24
N ALA A 373 -0.78 -37.08 30.47
CA ALA A 373 0.09 -37.59 31.52
C ALA A 373 1.56 -37.14 31.32
N SER A 374 2.37 -37.17 32.38
CA SER A 374 3.76 -36.69 32.31
C SER A 374 4.65 -37.53 31.40
N ASP A 375 4.36 -38.78 31.24
CA ASP A 375 5.07 -39.82 30.49
C ASP A 375 4.57 -40.00 29.03
N VAL A 376 3.64 -39.14 28.54
CA VAL A 376 2.99 -39.28 27.21
C VAL A 376 3.99 -39.43 26.06
N LEU A 377 5.16 -38.80 26.15
CA LEU A 377 6.21 -38.86 25.13
C LEU A 377 7.33 -39.84 25.42
N GLU A 378 7.28 -40.55 26.57
CA GLU A 378 8.27 -41.59 26.90
C GLU A 378 8.08 -42.80 25.98
N ARG A 379 9.21 -43.47 25.62
CA ARG A 379 9.20 -44.68 24.79
C ARG A 379 8.63 -45.91 25.51
N VAL A 380 8.91 -46.00 26.79
CA VAL A 380 8.48 -47.12 27.64
C VAL A 380 7.52 -46.59 28.70
N GLY A 381 6.29 -47.04 28.66
CA GLY A 381 5.24 -46.61 29.61
C GLY A 381 4.29 -45.55 29.08
N GLY A 382 4.68 -44.77 28.08
CA GLY A 382 3.79 -43.79 27.45
C GLY A 382 2.73 -44.45 26.55
N GLU A 383 1.49 -43.90 26.59
CA GLU A 383 0.39 -44.41 25.77
C GLU A 383 0.52 -43.82 24.32
N PRO A 384 0.74 -44.68 23.28
CA PRO A 384 0.93 -44.19 21.91
C PRO A 384 -0.24 -43.35 21.36
N GLY A 385 -1.48 -43.69 21.75
CA GLY A 385 -2.67 -42.96 21.33
C GLY A 385 -2.70 -41.52 21.85
N SER A 386 -2.34 -41.33 23.13
CA SER A 386 -2.21 -40.00 23.75
C SER A 386 -1.05 -39.17 23.14
N ALA A 387 0.07 -39.84 22.81
CA ALA A 387 1.19 -39.21 22.12
C ALA A 387 0.75 -38.67 20.74
N LEU A 388 0.03 -39.47 19.95
CA LEU A 388 -0.51 -39.05 18.65
C LEU A 388 -1.46 -37.84 18.76
N GLN A 389 -2.32 -37.83 19.81
CA GLN A 389 -3.20 -36.70 20.07
C GLN A 389 -2.41 -35.42 20.40
N LEU A 390 -1.35 -35.51 21.21
CA LEU A 390 -0.50 -34.40 21.52
C LEU A 390 0.20 -33.85 20.26
N LEU A 391 0.78 -34.71 19.42
CA LEU A 391 1.41 -34.31 18.16
C LEU A 391 0.42 -33.62 17.21
N PHE A 392 -0.79 -34.16 17.11
CA PHE A 392 -1.85 -33.54 16.31
C PHE A 392 -2.23 -32.15 16.82
N LEU A 393 -2.34 -31.97 18.15
CA LEU A 393 -2.63 -30.66 18.73
C LEU A 393 -1.49 -29.65 18.46
N LEU A 394 -0.22 -30.09 18.55
CA LEU A 394 0.92 -29.25 18.22
C LEU A 394 0.90 -28.77 16.78
N VAL A 395 0.64 -29.68 15.82
CA VAL A 395 0.49 -29.33 14.41
C VAL A 395 -0.67 -28.36 14.20
N SER A 396 -1.84 -28.69 14.78
CA SER A 396 -3.06 -27.90 14.62
C SER A 396 -2.91 -26.48 15.14
N VAL A 397 -2.33 -26.31 16.34
CA VAL A 397 -2.09 -24.99 16.94
C VAL A 397 -1.07 -24.20 16.13
N THR A 398 -0.02 -24.86 15.65
CA THR A 398 0.99 -24.21 14.81
C THR A 398 0.39 -23.67 13.50
N ILE A 399 -0.46 -24.48 12.85
CA ILE A 399 -1.21 -24.04 11.64
C ILE A 399 -2.11 -22.86 11.97
N TYR A 400 -2.84 -22.95 13.10
CA TYR A 400 -3.72 -21.87 13.54
C TYR A 400 -2.98 -20.56 13.78
N ILE A 401 -1.85 -20.59 14.53
CA ILE A 401 -1.04 -19.40 14.81
C ILE A 401 -0.55 -18.77 13.51
N GLY A 402 -0.03 -19.57 12.57
CA GLY A 402 0.47 -19.07 11.28
C GLY A 402 -0.63 -18.46 10.43
N THR A 403 -1.73 -19.19 10.22
CA THR A 403 -2.79 -18.79 9.30
C THR A 403 -3.63 -17.63 9.85
N PHE A 404 -4.05 -17.72 11.12
CA PHE A 404 -4.88 -16.70 11.75
C PHE A 404 -4.16 -15.36 11.90
N GLY A 405 -2.86 -15.42 12.27
CA GLY A 405 -2.04 -14.22 12.44
C GLY A 405 -1.83 -13.42 11.17
N THR A 406 -1.97 -14.05 10.00
CA THR A 406 -1.65 -13.42 8.70
C THR A 406 -2.82 -13.23 7.76
N ALA A 407 -3.99 -13.83 8.06
CA ALA A 407 -5.16 -13.78 7.20
C ALA A 407 -5.73 -12.37 6.95
N ARG A 408 -5.34 -11.37 7.72
CA ARG A 408 -5.77 -9.97 7.56
C ARG A 408 -4.62 -9.02 7.19
N GLU A 409 -3.38 -9.52 7.10
CA GLU A 409 -2.18 -8.68 6.96
C GLU A 409 -2.10 -7.89 5.64
N ILE A 410 -2.62 -8.45 4.54
CA ILE A 410 -2.61 -7.78 3.23
C ILE A 410 -3.88 -6.95 3.05
N VAL A 411 -5.05 -7.50 3.38
CA VAL A 411 -6.32 -6.80 3.14
C VAL A 411 -6.45 -5.50 3.93
N LYS A 412 -5.95 -5.44 5.16
CA LYS A 412 -5.95 -4.20 5.98
C LYS A 412 -5.07 -3.08 5.40
N GLU A 413 -4.10 -3.43 4.57
CA GLU A 413 -3.17 -2.48 3.95
C GLU A 413 -3.35 -2.39 2.42
N SER A 414 -4.46 -2.92 1.87
CA SER A 414 -4.69 -3.00 0.42
C SER A 414 -4.55 -1.65 -0.28
N ALA A 415 -5.13 -0.59 0.27
CA ALA A 415 -5.04 0.76 -0.29
C ALA A 415 -3.59 1.30 -0.28
N ILE A 416 -2.82 1.03 0.81
CA ILE A 416 -1.41 1.42 0.88
C ILE A 416 -0.59 0.64 -0.16
N TYR A 417 -0.83 -0.67 -0.28
CA TYR A 417 -0.17 -1.52 -1.27
C TYR A 417 -0.43 -1.04 -2.71
N GLU A 418 -1.68 -0.73 -3.06
CA GLU A 418 -2.05 -0.22 -4.39
C GLU A 418 -1.33 1.10 -4.69
N ARG A 419 -1.31 2.05 -3.74
CA ARG A 419 -0.60 3.32 -3.87
C ARG A 419 0.91 3.13 -4.03
N GLU A 420 1.54 2.27 -3.23
CA GLU A 420 2.98 2.02 -3.30
C GLU A 420 3.37 1.25 -4.57
N THR A 421 2.51 0.35 -5.05
CA THR A 421 2.72 -0.37 -6.32
C THR A 421 2.63 0.59 -7.50
N ALA A 422 1.67 1.51 -7.49
CA ALA A 422 1.61 2.59 -8.48
C ALA A 422 2.87 3.48 -8.45
N ALA A 423 3.49 3.65 -7.28
CA ALA A 423 4.74 4.38 -7.09
C ALA A 423 6.01 3.56 -7.39
N GLY A 424 5.89 2.27 -7.78
CA GLY A 424 6.99 1.43 -8.22
C GLY A 424 7.41 0.30 -7.29
N LEU A 425 6.70 0.05 -6.17
CA LEU A 425 6.94 -1.11 -5.32
C LEU A 425 6.61 -2.41 -6.07
N ARG A 426 7.52 -3.37 -6.02
CA ARG A 426 7.31 -4.68 -6.65
C ARG A 426 6.46 -5.57 -5.74
N ALA A 427 5.41 -6.19 -6.28
CA ALA A 427 4.54 -7.12 -5.56
C ALA A 427 5.31 -8.27 -4.88
N SER A 428 6.34 -8.80 -5.54
CA SER A 428 7.19 -9.87 -4.99
C SER A 428 7.97 -9.41 -3.75
N ILE A 429 8.46 -8.17 -3.75
CA ILE A 429 9.22 -7.58 -2.62
C ILE A 429 8.29 -7.30 -1.44
N TYR A 430 7.11 -6.75 -1.70
CA TYR A 430 6.10 -6.55 -0.67
C TYR A 430 5.71 -7.86 0.00
N LEU A 431 5.37 -8.88 -0.79
CA LEU A 431 5.01 -10.21 -0.31
C LEU A 431 6.14 -10.86 0.49
N LEU A 432 7.37 -10.82 -0.04
CA LEU A 432 8.55 -11.36 0.65
C LEU A 432 8.78 -10.68 2.00
N GLY A 433 8.67 -9.34 2.07
CA GLY A 433 8.80 -8.59 3.31
C GLY A 433 7.75 -8.99 4.36
N LYS A 434 6.47 -9.10 3.96
CA LYS A 434 5.38 -9.57 4.84
C LYS A 434 5.61 -11.00 5.32
N PHE A 435 5.99 -11.89 4.40
CA PHE A 435 6.26 -13.29 4.72
C PHE A 435 7.43 -13.45 5.70
N LEU A 436 8.54 -12.75 5.51
CA LEU A 436 9.71 -12.84 6.38
C LEU A 436 9.40 -12.39 7.83
N ILE A 437 8.70 -11.25 7.98
CA ILE A 437 8.33 -10.75 9.32
C ILE A 437 7.38 -11.72 10.02
N ALA A 438 6.33 -12.14 9.34
CA ALA A 438 5.33 -13.04 9.90
C ALA A 438 5.94 -14.42 10.23
N SER A 439 6.80 -14.96 9.34
CA SER A 439 7.48 -16.23 9.55
C SER A 439 8.45 -16.19 10.74
N ALA A 440 9.17 -15.07 10.92
CA ALA A 440 10.05 -14.91 12.09
C ALA A 440 9.25 -14.91 13.40
N ILE A 441 8.10 -14.26 13.43
CA ILE A 441 7.21 -14.23 14.61
C ILE A 441 6.67 -15.63 14.89
N VAL A 442 6.12 -16.32 13.88
CA VAL A 442 5.53 -17.65 14.02
C VAL A 442 6.59 -18.68 14.40
N ALA A 443 7.80 -18.59 13.83
CA ALA A 443 8.92 -19.44 14.22
C ALA A 443 9.25 -19.29 15.72
N LEU A 444 9.36 -18.05 16.20
CA LEU A 444 9.63 -17.79 17.62
C LEU A 444 8.50 -18.28 18.52
N GLN A 445 7.23 -18.07 18.13
CA GLN A 445 6.06 -18.59 18.87
C GLN A 445 6.06 -20.12 18.91
N THR A 446 6.35 -20.78 17.79
CA THR A 446 6.39 -22.23 17.68
C THR A 446 7.53 -22.83 18.53
N ILE A 447 8.72 -22.23 18.47
CA ILE A 447 9.87 -22.64 19.29
C ILE A 447 9.53 -22.48 20.79
N LEU A 448 8.94 -21.36 21.18
CA LEU A 448 8.51 -21.12 22.55
C LEU A 448 7.46 -22.13 23.01
N MET A 449 6.42 -22.38 22.18
CA MET A 449 5.38 -23.37 22.47
C MET A 449 5.97 -24.76 22.68
N PHE A 450 6.73 -25.25 21.70
CA PHE A 450 7.30 -26.59 21.75
C PHE A 450 8.33 -26.73 22.88
N GLY A 451 9.14 -25.68 23.14
CA GLY A 451 10.05 -25.62 24.26
C GLY A 451 9.35 -25.76 25.62
N ILE A 452 8.19 -25.11 25.82
CA ILE A 452 7.36 -25.26 27.02
C ILE A 452 6.82 -26.70 27.13
N VAL A 453 6.33 -27.24 26.01
CA VAL A 453 5.80 -28.61 25.95
C VAL A 453 6.89 -29.62 26.38
N ILE A 454 8.10 -29.52 25.83
CA ILE A 454 9.22 -30.39 26.18
C ILE A 454 9.64 -30.21 27.64
N ALA A 455 9.65 -28.99 28.16
CA ALA A 455 9.98 -28.72 29.55
C ALA A 455 9.00 -29.35 30.55
N LEU A 456 7.71 -29.43 30.17
CA LEU A 456 6.64 -30.00 30.99
C LEU A 456 6.40 -31.50 30.72
N ARG A 457 6.74 -31.97 29.53
CA ARG A 457 6.65 -33.38 29.09
C ARG A 457 7.97 -33.76 28.40
N PRO A 458 8.96 -34.19 29.15
CA PRO A 458 10.28 -34.51 28.63
C PRO A 458 10.23 -35.57 27.52
N ILE A 459 11.05 -35.37 26.53
CA ILE A 459 11.24 -36.32 25.43
C ILE A 459 12.60 -36.98 25.63
N GLU A 460 12.63 -38.29 25.80
CA GLU A 460 13.85 -39.09 25.96
C GLU A 460 14.48 -39.41 24.58
N GLU A 461 14.59 -38.39 23.72
CA GLU A 461 15.15 -38.53 22.38
C GLU A 461 16.41 -37.67 22.25
N PRO A 462 17.33 -38.03 21.33
CA PRO A 462 18.51 -37.23 21.03
C PRO A 462 18.13 -35.79 20.64
N THR A 463 18.98 -34.82 20.96
CA THR A 463 18.77 -33.40 20.61
C THR A 463 18.54 -33.16 19.11
N ALA A 464 19.11 -34.04 18.27
CA ALA A 464 18.88 -34.00 16.80
C ALA A 464 17.41 -34.28 16.43
N VAL A 465 16.74 -35.20 17.12
CA VAL A 465 15.32 -35.52 16.90
C VAL A 465 14.45 -34.35 17.36
N ILE A 466 14.76 -33.76 18.52
CA ILE A 466 14.06 -32.57 19.03
C ILE A 466 14.21 -31.40 18.04
N ALA A 467 15.42 -31.21 17.52
CA ALA A 467 15.68 -30.19 16.51
C ALA A 467 14.89 -30.44 15.20
N LEU A 468 14.79 -31.72 14.77
CA LEU A 468 14.00 -32.11 13.61
C LEU A 468 12.51 -31.84 13.81
N CYS A 469 11.95 -32.23 14.97
CA CYS A 469 10.55 -31.92 15.31
C CYS A 469 10.30 -30.41 15.32
N THR A 470 11.21 -29.63 15.90
CA THR A 470 11.14 -28.16 15.92
C THR A 470 11.13 -27.61 14.49
N ALA A 471 12.01 -28.11 13.61
CA ALA A 471 12.09 -27.67 12.21
C ALA A 471 10.80 -27.98 11.43
N ILE A 472 10.23 -29.18 11.62
CA ILE A 472 8.94 -29.56 10.99
C ILE A 472 7.83 -28.64 11.48
N LEU A 473 7.71 -28.38 12.78
CA LEU A 473 6.70 -27.47 13.33
C LEU A 473 6.89 -26.04 12.83
N VAL A 474 8.11 -25.51 12.84
CA VAL A 474 8.40 -24.16 12.30
C VAL A 474 8.03 -24.07 10.82
N LEU A 475 8.43 -25.05 10.01
CA LEU A 475 8.08 -25.08 8.59
C LEU A 475 6.55 -25.18 8.40
N THR A 476 5.87 -25.98 9.21
CA THR A 476 4.38 -26.05 9.21
C THR A 476 3.76 -24.69 9.51
N GLY A 477 4.27 -23.96 10.51
CA GLY A 477 3.84 -22.61 10.81
C GLY A 477 4.08 -21.63 9.66
N MET A 478 5.23 -21.74 8.97
CA MET A 478 5.53 -20.92 7.78
C MET A 478 4.58 -21.22 6.61
N VAL A 479 4.17 -22.49 6.41
CA VAL A 479 3.13 -22.85 5.42
C VAL A 479 1.79 -22.23 5.83
N GLY A 480 1.45 -22.24 7.14
CA GLY A 480 0.29 -21.55 7.68
C GLY A 480 0.32 -20.04 7.40
N VAL A 481 1.48 -19.39 7.59
CA VAL A 481 1.69 -17.98 7.23
C VAL A 481 1.40 -17.74 5.75
N ALA A 482 1.96 -18.56 4.86
CA ALA A 482 1.76 -18.41 3.42
C ALA A 482 0.28 -18.61 3.02
N LEU A 483 -0.41 -19.57 3.64
CA LEU A 483 -1.84 -19.80 3.45
C LEU A 483 -2.68 -18.60 3.94
N GLY A 484 -2.37 -18.05 5.11
CA GLY A 484 -3.04 -16.86 5.65
C GLY A 484 -2.83 -15.62 4.76
N LEU A 485 -1.61 -15.42 4.24
CA LEU A 485 -1.35 -14.35 3.27
C LEU A 485 -2.13 -14.53 1.96
N LEU A 486 -2.29 -15.79 1.49
CA LEU A 486 -3.11 -16.09 0.31
C LEU A 486 -4.57 -15.73 0.55
N VAL A 487 -5.14 -16.15 1.69
CA VAL A 487 -6.51 -15.76 2.09
C VAL A 487 -6.63 -14.24 2.13
N SER A 488 -5.69 -13.56 2.80
CA SER A 488 -5.69 -12.10 2.91
C SER A 488 -5.62 -11.38 1.55
N ALA A 489 -4.86 -11.91 0.61
CA ALA A 489 -4.76 -11.35 -0.74
C ALA A 489 -6.02 -11.61 -1.58
N ALA A 490 -6.75 -12.70 -1.34
CA ALA A 490 -7.90 -13.11 -2.14
C ALA A 490 -9.22 -12.41 -1.77
N VAL A 491 -9.31 -11.82 -0.56
CA VAL A 491 -10.53 -11.20 -0.04
C VAL A 491 -10.50 -9.68 -0.16
N SER A 492 -11.68 -9.04 -0.07
CA SER A 492 -11.83 -7.59 -0.20
C SER A 492 -12.01 -6.87 1.15
N SER A 493 -12.32 -7.58 2.24
CA SER A 493 -12.46 -7.01 3.58
C SER A 493 -11.93 -7.92 4.68
N GLU A 494 -11.63 -7.34 5.85
CA GLU A 494 -11.17 -8.10 7.03
C GLU A 494 -12.24 -9.06 7.56
N GLU A 495 -13.51 -8.71 7.41
CA GLU A 495 -14.64 -9.57 7.79
C GLU A 495 -14.71 -10.80 6.90
N GLN A 496 -14.52 -10.64 5.58
CA GLN A 496 -14.45 -11.78 4.65
C GLN A 496 -13.27 -12.69 4.98
N ALA A 497 -12.11 -12.12 5.28
CA ALA A 497 -10.93 -12.88 5.69
C ALA A 497 -11.26 -13.77 6.92
N SER A 498 -11.89 -13.17 7.93
CA SER A 498 -12.27 -13.90 9.15
C SER A 498 -13.30 -14.98 8.91
N SER A 499 -14.25 -14.76 7.99
CA SER A 499 -15.33 -15.71 7.65
C SER A 499 -14.82 -16.92 6.84
N ILE A 500 -13.77 -16.75 6.03
CA ILE A 500 -13.20 -17.84 5.21
C ILE A 500 -12.25 -18.73 6.05
N LEU A 501 -11.66 -18.22 7.14
CA LEU A 501 -10.71 -18.98 7.94
C LEU A 501 -11.21 -20.37 8.40
N PRO A 502 -12.41 -20.52 8.97
CA PRO A 502 -12.92 -21.85 9.32
C PRO A 502 -13.01 -22.80 8.12
N LEU A 503 -13.43 -22.31 6.96
CA LEU A 503 -13.54 -23.10 5.73
C LEU A 503 -12.17 -23.65 5.27
N VAL A 504 -11.09 -22.90 5.51
CA VAL A 504 -9.73 -23.29 5.15
C VAL A 504 -9.08 -24.17 6.22
N LEU A 505 -9.35 -23.90 7.51
CA LEU A 505 -8.71 -24.61 8.64
C LEU A 505 -9.39 -25.95 8.97
N ILE A 506 -10.72 -26.06 8.85
CA ILE A 506 -11.43 -27.30 9.18
C ILE A 506 -10.95 -28.48 8.32
N PRO A 507 -10.77 -28.37 7.01
CA PRO A 507 -10.18 -29.45 6.21
C PRO A 507 -8.78 -29.83 6.68
N GLN A 508 -7.94 -28.90 7.12
CA GLN A 508 -6.61 -29.20 7.67
C GLN A 508 -6.70 -30.08 8.90
N LEU A 509 -7.70 -29.87 9.78
CA LEU A 509 -7.89 -30.66 10.98
C LEU A 509 -8.46 -32.04 10.69
N ILE A 510 -9.48 -32.13 9.81
CA ILE A 510 -10.19 -33.39 9.50
C ILE A 510 -9.27 -34.34 8.74
N PHE A 511 -8.56 -33.84 7.73
CA PHE A 511 -7.75 -34.67 6.83
C PHE A 511 -6.28 -34.82 7.26
N ALA A 512 -5.91 -34.31 8.44
CA ALA A 512 -4.56 -34.51 9.00
C ALA A 512 -4.21 -35.99 9.25
N GLY A 513 -5.23 -36.86 9.32
CA GLY A 513 -5.04 -38.29 9.59
C GLY A 513 -5.09 -38.65 11.06
N ALA A 514 -5.22 -37.70 11.98
CA ALA A 514 -5.24 -37.96 13.42
C ALA A 514 -6.65 -38.27 13.94
N ILE A 515 -7.67 -37.50 13.51
CA ILE A 515 -9.09 -37.70 13.91
C ILE A 515 -9.64 -38.93 13.20
N VAL A 516 -9.51 -38.96 11.88
CA VAL A 516 -9.83 -40.11 11.05
C VAL A 516 -8.54 -40.54 10.37
N PRO A 517 -8.00 -41.73 10.73
CA PRO A 517 -6.81 -42.23 10.06
C PRO A 517 -7.02 -42.40 8.56
N VAL A 518 -6.00 -42.09 7.76
CA VAL A 518 -6.10 -42.12 6.30
C VAL A 518 -6.50 -43.50 5.77
N ALA A 519 -6.00 -44.57 6.42
CA ALA A 519 -6.36 -45.95 6.09
C ALA A 519 -7.84 -46.28 6.32
N ALA A 520 -8.56 -45.53 7.14
CA ALA A 520 -9.97 -45.69 7.40
C ALA A 520 -10.85 -44.81 6.50
N MET A 521 -10.25 -43.95 5.68
CA MET A 521 -11.00 -43.10 4.73
C MET A 521 -11.38 -43.89 3.47
N SER A 522 -12.48 -43.53 2.82
CA SER A 522 -12.82 -44.05 1.49
C SER A 522 -11.79 -43.55 0.46
N GLU A 523 -11.50 -44.33 -0.59
CA GLU A 523 -10.49 -44.03 -1.61
C GLU A 523 -10.55 -42.58 -2.15
N PRO A 524 -11.70 -42.00 -2.56
CA PRO A 524 -11.73 -40.64 -3.06
C PRO A 524 -11.40 -39.62 -1.97
N VAL A 525 -11.74 -39.90 -0.71
CA VAL A 525 -11.44 -39.00 0.43
C VAL A 525 -9.98 -39.07 0.85
N ALA A 526 -9.41 -40.29 0.85
CA ALA A 526 -7.98 -40.51 1.12
C ALA A 526 -7.11 -39.78 0.07
N SER A 527 -7.52 -39.79 -1.21
CA SER A 527 -6.83 -39.03 -2.26
C SER A 527 -6.87 -37.52 -2.05
N LEU A 528 -7.96 -36.98 -1.50
CA LEU A 528 -8.10 -35.56 -1.17
C LEU A 528 -7.22 -35.16 0.04
N SER A 529 -6.93 -36.08 0.95
CA SER A 529 -6.11 -35.79 2.12
C SER A 529 -4.67 -35.38 1.76
N VAL A 530 -4.18 -35.77 0.59
CA VAL A 530 -2.86 -35.36 0.06
C VAL A 530 -2.80 -33.83 -0.22
N LEU A 531 -3.94 -33.17 -0.45
CA LEU A 531 -4.05 -31.74 -0.64
C LEU A 531 -3.95 -30.94 0.69
N VAL A 532 -3.79 -31.63 1.81
CA VAL A 532 -3.77 -31.04 3.15
C VAL A 532 -2.38 -31.18 3.74
N PHE A 533 -1.70 -30.05 3.91
CA PHE A 533 -0.32 -30.06 4.42
C PHE A 533 -0.21 -30.49 5.91
N ALA A 534 -1.30 -30.38 6.67
CA ALA A 534 -1.39 -30.87 8.05
C ALA A 534 -1.10 -32.37 8.15
N GLN A 535 -1.49 -33.16 7.14
CA GLN A 535 -1.17 -34.59 7.06
C GLN A 535 0.35 -34.83 7.01
N SER A 536 1.04 -34.13 6.12
CA SER A 536 2.50 -34.28 5.99
C SER A 536 3.24 -33.80 7.25
N ALA A 537 2.76 -32.74 7.90
CA ALA A 537 3.31 -32.27 9.15
C ALA A 537 3.14 -33.30 10.28
N PHE A 538 1.95 -33.89 10.40
CA PHE A 538 1.65 -34.90 11.40
C PHE A 538 2.41 -36.20 11.16
N ALA A 539 2.48 -36.67 9.91
CA ALA A 539 3.25 -37.87 9.54
C ALA A 539 4.75 -37.68 9.80
N GLY A 540 5.32 -36.50 9.44
CA GLY A 540 6.73 -36.22 9.66
C GLY A 540 7.12 -36.09 11.12
N LEU A 541 6.24 -35.54 11.98
CA LEU A 541 6.44 -35.51 13.43
C LEU A 541 6.37 -36.93 14.04
N GLY A 542 5.41 -37.75 13.58
CA GLY A 542 5.27 -39.12 14.04
C GLY A 542 6.45 -40.00 13.62
N GLU A 543 6.98 -39.84 12.43
CA GLU A 543 8.21 -40.54 12.00
C GLU A 543 9.41 -40.13 12.83
N ALA A 544 9.61 -38.80 13.05
CA ALA A 544 10.73 -38.30 13.82
C ALA A 544 10.77 -38.86 15.28
N LEU A 545 9.60 -39.19 15.84
CA LEU A 545 9.45 -39.78 17.17
C LEU A 545 9.21 -41.30 17.16
N ASP A 546 9.49 -41.97 16.05
CA ASP A 546 9.36 -43.41 15.85
C ASP A 546 7.95 -43.94 16.25
N MET A 547 6.92 -43.20 15.90
CA MET A 547 5.52 -43.60 16.22
C MET A 547 5.12 -44.91 15.53
N ALA A 548 5.75 -45.24 14.36
CA ALA A 548 5.52 -46.52 13.70
C ALA A 548 5.90 -47.72 14.58
N GLY A 549 7.09 -47.68 15.20
CA GLY A 549 7.54 -48.70 16.15
C GLY A 549 6.65 -48.76 17.39
N ARG A 550 6.36 -47.59 18.00
CA ARG A 550 5.51 -47.47 19.20
C ARG A 550 4.08 -47.98 19.01
N ILE A 551 3.49 -47.80 17.80
CA ILE A 551 2.16 -48.30 17.47
C ILE A 551 2.19 -49.80 17.19
N SER A 552 3.26 -50.34 16.57
CA SER A 552 3.38 -51.78 16.29
C SER A 552 3.45 -52.61 17.58
N ASP A 553 4.02 -52.04 18.65
CA ASP A 553 4.13 -52.66 19.94
C ASP A 553 2.83 -52.60 20.77
N ASP A 554 1.85 -51.79 20.32
CA ASP A 554 0.57 -51.64 21.00
C ASP A 554 -0.40 -52.80 20.67
N GLN A 555 -0.36 -53.84 21.50
CA GLN A 555 -1.28 -54.99 21.36
C GLN A 555 -2.68 -54.74 21.91
N LEU A 556 -2.91 -53.67 22.69
CA LEU A 556 -4.16 -53.45 23.46
C LEU A 556 -5.19 -52.65 22.68
N PHE A 557 -4.81 -51.64 21.90
CA PHE A 557 -5.73 -50.69 21.27
C PHE A 557 -5.85 -50.85 19.77
N GLY A 558 -5.08 -51.76 19.13
CA GLY A 558 -5.12 -52.03 17.70
C GLY A 558 -4.77 -50.80 16.84
N LEU A 559 -3.93 -49.89 17.32
CA LEU A 559 -3.54 -48.66 16.65
C LEU A 559 -2.84 -48.95 15.31
N ALA A 560 -2.04 -50.02 15.25
CA ALA A 560 -1.38 -50.47 14.02
C ALA A 560 -2.38 -50.80 12.91
N THR A 561 -3.50 -51.45 13.26
CA THR A 561 -4.60 -51.77 12.33
C THR A 561 -5.34 -50.49 11.90
N ARG A 562 -5.45 -49.52 12.82
CA ARG A 562 -6.21 -48.26 12.58
C ARG A 562 -5.47 -47.26 11.71
N TYR A 563 -4.15 -47.09 11.96
CA TYR A 563 -3.33 -46.11 11.19
C TYR A 563 -2.68 -46.70 9.94
N GLY A 564 -2.51 -48.02 9.86
CA GLY A 564 -1.72 -48.68 8.83
C GLY A 564 -0.21 -48.59 9.13
N SER A 565 0.57 -49.54 8.66
CA SER A 565 2.03 -49.62 8.87
C SER A 565 2.81 -48.49 8.19
N ASP A 566 2.25 -47.89 7.15
CA ASP A 566 2.98 -47.05 6.21
C ASP A 566 2.84 -45.54 6.48
N PHE A 567 1.85 -45.12 7.24
CA PHE A 567 1.56 -43.71 7.47
C PHE A 567 2.72 -42.95 8.14
N PHE A 568 3.35 -43.56 9.14
CA PHE A 568 4.50 -42.97 9.84
C PHE A 568 5.84 -43.58 9.37
N ALA A 569 5.86 -44.41 8.36
CA ALA A 569 7.10 -45.02 7.83
C ALA A 569 7.79 -44.15 6.75
N GLN A 570 7.16 -43.06 6.34
CA GLN A 570 7.75 -42.16 5.34
C GLN A 570 8.85 -41.33 5.98
N PRO A 571 10.07 -41.23 5.37
CA PRO A 571 11.14 -40.41 5.90
C PRO A 571 10.70 -38.96 6.12
N ALA A 572 11.08 -38.36 7.25
CA ALA A 572 10.77 -36.95 7.58
C ALA A 572 11.20 -35.97 6.46
N GLY A 573 12.25 -36.32 5.71
CA GLY A 573 12.69 -35.55 4.56
C GLY A 573 11.62 -35.40 3.46
N VAL A 574 10.79 -36.43 3.27
CA VAL A 574 9.64 -36.36 2.33
C VAL A 574 8.59 -35.39 2.84
N SER A 575 8.25 -35.45 4.12
CA SER A 575 7.32 -34.52 4.76
C SER A 575 7.79 -33.07 4.66
N ILE A 576 9.08 -32.82 4.90
CA ILE A 576 9.70 -31.49 4.72
C ILE A 576 9.60 -31.01 3.27
N ALA A 577 9.87 -31.90 2.29
CA ALA A 577 9.77 -31.56 0.87
C ALA A 577 8.34 -31.20 0.45
N ILE A 578 7.34 -31.95 0.94
CA ILE A 578 5.93 -31.67 0.68
C ILE A 578 5.51 -30.33 1.32
N LEU A 579 5.90 -30.07 2.57
CA LEU A 579 5.66 -28.77 3.22
C LEU A 579 6.32 -27.61 2.44
N GLY A 580 7.54 -27.80 1.93
CA GLY A 580 8.23 -26.85 1.06
C GLY A 580 7.48 -26.60 -0.25
N LEU A 581 6.86 -27.64 -0.83
CA LEU A 581 6.03 -27.51 -2.04
C LEU A 581 4.77 -26.68 -1.75
N PHE A 582 4.05 -26.96 -0.65
CA PHE A 582 2.90 -26.15 -0.26
C PHE A 582 3.27 -24.68 0.01
N LEU A 583 4.39 -24.45 0.71
CA LEU A 583 4.90 -23.10 0.94
C LEU A 583 5.09 -22.34 -0.36
N THR A 584 5.82 -22.94 -1.31
CA THR A 584 6.08 -22.31 -2.61
C THR A 584 4.80 -22.10 -3.43
N ALA A 585 3.89 -23.09 -3.42
CA ALA A 585 2.61 -22.99 -4.14
C ALA A 585 1.75 -21.83 -3.60
N PHE A 586 1.60 -21.71 -2.28
CA PHE A 586 0.83 -20.61 -1.68
C PHE A 586 1.48 -19.25 -1.91
N MET A 587 2.81 -19.14 -1.82
CA MET A 587 3.53 -17.90 -2.11
C MET A 587 3.38 -17.48 -3.57
N VAL A 588 3.47 -18.40 -4.52
CA VAL A 588 3.26 -18.12 -5.94
C VAL A 588 1.81 -17.71 -6.21
N ALA A 589 0.84 -18.43 -5.63
CA ALA A 589 -0.56 -18.07 -5.76
C ALA A 589 -0.85 -16.66 -5.21
N THR A 590 -0.32 -16.32 -4.03
CA THR A 590 -0.44 -14.99 -3.43
C THR A 590 0.17 -13.92 -4.33
N TRP A 591 1.37 -14.17 -4.88
CA TRP A 591 2.01 -13.24 -5.80
C TRP A 591 1.20 -13.01 -7.07
N LEU A 592 0.60 -14.05 -7.65
CA LEU A 592 -0.28 -13.94 -8.82
C LEU A 592 -1.50 -13.06 -8.53
N VAL A 593 -2.16 -13.29 -7.38
CA VAL A 593 -3.31 -12.48 -6.95
C VAL A 593 -2.91 -11.01 -6.78
N LEU A 594 -1.80 -10.74 -6.09
CA LEU A 594 -1.30 -9.38 -5.89
C LEU A 594 -0.93 -8.70 -7.21
N ARG A 595 -0.36 -9.44 -8.17
CA ARG A 595 0.00 -8.90 -9.48
C ARG A 595 -1.24 -8.50 -10.31
N VAL A 596 -2.35 -9.20 -10.14
CA VAL A 596 -3.62 -8.85 -10.81
C VAL A 596 -4.24 -7.63 -10.16
N ARG A 597 -4.21 -7.53 -8.82
CA ARG A 597 -4.73 -6.36 -8.08
C ARG A 597 -3.92 -5.07 -8.30
N GLY A 598 -2.62 -5.18 -8.52
CA GLY A 598 -1.73 -4.02 -8.76
C GLY A 598 -1.70 -3.53 -10.21
N LYS A 599 -2.54 -4.09 -11.10
CA LYS A 599 -2.75 -3.62 -12.47
C LYS A 599 -3.98 -2.73 -12.56
#